data_fc3539a71f39894d6b18fb7632085d60
#
_entry.id   fc3539a71f39894d6b18fb7632085d60
#
_cell.length_a   1.000
_cell.length_b   1.000
_cell.length_c   1.000
_cell.angle_alpha   90.00
_cell.angle_beta   90.00
_cell.angle_gamma   90.00
#
_symmetry.space_group_name_H-M   'P 1'
#
loop_
_entity.id
_entity.type
_entity.pdbx_description
1 polymer ?
#
loop_
_entity_poly.entity_id
_entity_poly.type
_entity_poly.pdbx_seq_one_letter_code
_entity_poly.pdbx_strand_id
1 'polypeptide(L)'
;MDKLNAVITGVGGYVPEDVLTNEDISKLVDTTDEWIMTRVGIKERRILKGEGVGTSYMGIRAVKQLLEKTQVNPEEIEVILSATTTADHHFPTMSSIIAYHT
;
A
#
# COMPACT_ATOMS: atom_id res chain seq x y z
N MET A 1 -2.38 34.57 11.74
CA MET A 1 -1.73 33.32 11.33
C MET A 1 -1.88 33.17 9.81
N ASP A 2 -0.76 33.03 9.12
CA ASP A 2 -0.79 32.84 7.67
C ASP A 2 -1.45 31.51 7.34
N LYS A 3 -2.25 31.48 6.25
CA LYS A 3 -2.86 30.25 5.78
C LYS A 3 -1.80 29.36 5.15
N LEU A 4 -1.65 28.15 5.65
CA LEU A 4 -0.85 27.13 5.00
C LEU A 4 -1.72 26.40 3.99
N ASN A 5 -1.24 26.33 2.75
CA ASN A 5 -1.88 25.57 1.69
C ASN A 5 -1.05 24.32 1.42
N ALA A 6 -1.72 23.17 1.43
CA ALA A 6 -1.14 21.90 1.04
C ALA A 6 -1.70 21.48 -0.31
N VAL A 7 -0.83 21.01 -1.20
CA VAL A 7 -1.21 20.59 -2.55
C VAL A 7 -0.65 19.18 -2.80
N ILE A 8 -1.48 18.30 -3.36
CA ILE A 8 -1.03 16.99 -3.82
C ILE A 8 -0.39 17.16 -5.19
N THR A 9 0.90 16.85 -5.29
CA THR A 9 1.69 17.02 -6.52
C THR A 9 1.96 15.71 -7.26
N GLY A 10 1.66 14.58 -6.64
CA GLY A 10 1.80 13.28 -7.27
C GLY A 10 1.17 12.17 -6.46
N VAL A 11 0.85 11.08 -7.13
CA VAL A 11 0.34 9.85 -6.52
C VAL A 11 1.05 8.64 -7.12
N GLY A 12 1.28 7.63 -6.33
CA GLY A 12 1.85 6.37 -6.75
C GLY A 12 1.18 5.21 -6.02
N GLY A 13 1.30 4.02 -6.57
CA GLY A 13 0.70 2.84 -5.99
C GLY A 13 1.40 1.56 -6.41
N TYR A 14 1.11 0.50 -5.69
CA TYR A 14 1.55 -0.84 -6.00
C TYR A 14 0.49 -1.85 -5.58
N VAL A 15 0.25 -2.83 -6.41
CA VAL A 15 -0.61 -3.98 -6.10
C VAL A 15 0.15 -5.27 -6.39
N PRO A 16 0.12 -6.26 -5.48
CA PRO A 16 0.73 -7.56 -5.72
C PRO A 16 0.10 -8.29 -6.91
N GLU A 17 0.82 -9.26 -7.47
CA GLU A 17 0.36 -10.02 -8.63
C GLU A 17 -0.69 -11.07 -8.28
N ASP A 18 -0.60 -11.66 -7.08
CA ASP A 18 -1.53 -12.71 -6.65
C ASP A 18 -2.92 -12.18 -6.40
N VAL A 19 -3.91 -12.80 -7.01
CA VAL A 19 -5.32 -12.43 -6.91
C VAL A 19 -6.07 -13.45 -6.07
N LEU A 20 -6.89 -12.95 -5.13
CA LEU A 20 -7.83 -13.75 -4.36
C LEU A 20 -9.26 -13.32 -4.75
N THR A 21 -9.98 -14.19 -5.44
CA THR A 21 -11.34 -13.91 -5.89
C THR A 21 -12.37 -14.20 -4.81
N ASN A 22 -13.60 -13.70 -4.99
CA ASN A 22 -14.71 -14.05 -4.11
C ASN A 22 -15.01 -15.55 -4.13
N GLU A 23 -14.85 -16.20 -5.29
CA GLU A 23 -15.01 -17.66 -5.40
C GLU A 23 -13.96 -18.39 -4.54
N ASP A 24 -12.72 -17.94 -4.55
CA ASP A 24 -11.67 -18.52 -3.69
C ASP A 24 -12.01 -18.36 -2.21
N ILE A 25 -12.52 -17.20 -1.81
CA ILE A 25 -12.95 -16.96 -0.43
C ILE A 25 -14.11 -17.87 -0.04
N SER A 26 -15.06 -18.11 -0.94
CA SER A 26 -16.20 -18.99 -0.68
C SER A 26 -15.82 -20.44 -0.39
N LYS A 27 -14.62 -20.86 -0.81
CA LYS A 27 -14.05 -22.17 -0.47
C LYS A 27 -13.44 -22.22 0.94
N LEU A 28 -13.12 -21.06 1.51
CA LEU A 28 -12.47 -20.94 2.82
C LEU A 28 -13.46 -20.66 3.94
N VAL A 29 -14.48 -19.86 3.67
CA VAL A 29 -15.49 -19.43 4.64
C VAL A 29 -16.88 -19.46 4.02
N ASP A 30 -17.91 -19.50 4.86
CA ASP A 30 -19.30 -19.52 4.44
C ASP A 30 -19.75 -18.15 3.90
N THR A 31 -19.55 -17.93 2.61
CA THR A 31 -19.92 -16.72 1.89
C THR A 31 -20.16 -17.02 0.40
N THR A 32 -20.66 -16.02 -0.33
CA THR A 32 -20.85 -16.10 -1.78
C THR A 32 -20.36 -14.82 -2.45
N ASP A 33 -20.05 -14.90 -3.75
CA ASP A 33 -19.73 -13.73 -4.56
C ASP A 33 -20.85 -12.69 -4.52
N GLU A 34 -22.11 -13.12 -4.65
CA GLU A 34 -23.27 -12.23 -4.60
C GLU A 34 -23.36 -11.48 -3.27
N TRP A 35 -23.14 -12.17 -2.15
CA TRP A 35 -23.14 -11.54 -0.82
C TRP A 35 -22.07 -10.46 -0.70
N ILE A 36 -20.84 -10.77 -1.12
CA ILE A 36 -19.70 -9.85 -1.06
C ILE A 36 -19.93 -8.65 -1.98
N MET A 37 -20.36 -8.90 -3.22
CA MET A 37 -20.62 -7.85 -4.20
C MET A 37 -21.72 -6.89 -3.74
N THR A 38 -22.80 -7.41 -3.19
CA THR A 38 -23.91 -6.61 -2.70
C THR A 38 -23.51 -5.73 -1.50
N ARG A 39 -22.64 -6.24 -0.63
CA ARG A 39 -22.21 -5.53 0.59
C ARG A 39 -21.11 -4.52 0.37
N VAL A 40 -20.10 -4.86 -0.41
CA VAL A 40 -18.87 -4.04 -0.53
C VAL A 40 -18.44 -3.77 -1.98
N GLY A 41 -19.03 -4.45 -2.97
CA GLY A 41 -18.68 -4.26 -4.37
C GLY A 41 -17.29 -4.75 -4.77
N ILE A 42 -16.63 -5.54 -3.94
CA ILE A 42 -15.27 -6.05 -4.20
C ILE A 42 -15.36 -7.41 -4.88
N LYS A 43 -14.81 -7.53 -6.09
CA LYS A 43 -14.73 -8.79 -6.84
C LYS A 43 -13.53 -9.64 -6.47
N GLU A 44 -12.40 -8.98 -6.27
CA GLU A 44 -11.13 -9.62 -6.00
C GLU A 44 -10.25 -8.69 -5.16
N ARG A 45 -9.24 -9.25 -4.53
CA ARG A 45 -8.21 -8.49 -3.82
C ARG A 45 -6.85 -9.06 -4.17
N ARG A 46 -5.85 -8.24 -3.98
CA ARG A 46 -4.46 -8.62 -4.21
C ARG A 46 -3.81 -9.03 -2.91
N ILE A 47 -3.06 -10.10 -2.96
CA ILE A 47 -2.41 -10.69 -1.78
C ILE A 47 -0.91 -10.70 -2.01
N LEU A 48 -0.17 -10.11 -1.09
CA LEU A 48 1.29 -10.21 -1.10
C LEU A 48 1.69 -11.58 -0.54
N LYS A 49 2.39 -12.35 -1.35
CA LYS A 49 2.96 -13.64 -0.98
C LYS A 49 4.47 -13.59 -1.07
N GLY A 50 5.11 -14.41 -0.28
CA GLY A 50 6.56 -14.56 -0.27
C GLY A 50 7.10 -14.57 1.15
N GLU A 51 8.15 -15.34 1.35
CA GLU A 51 8.85 -15.36 2.62
C GLU A 51 9.69 -14.08 2.79
N GLY A 52 9.65 -13.51 3.98
CA GLY A 52 10.41 -12.29 4.30
C GLY A 52 9.90 -11.00 3.66
N VAL A 53 8.73 -11.01 3.02
CA VAL A 53 8.11 -9.80 2.47
C VAL A 53 6.92 -9.37 3.30
N GLY A 54 6.80 -8.09 3.57
CA GLY A 54 5.74 -7.51 4.37
C GLY A 54 5.20 -6.22 3.76
N THR A 55 4.49 -5.45 4.54
CA THR A 55 3.84 -4.21 4.09
C THR A 55 4.85 -3.20 3.54
N SER A 56 6.06 -3.14 4.08
CA SER A 56 7.13 -2.26 3.57
C SER A 56 7.52 -2.56 2.13
N TYR A 57 7.48 -3.80 1.70
CA TYR A 57 7.74 -4.18 0.32
C TYR A 57 6.81 -3.46 -0.67
N MET A 58 5.52 -3.38 -0.33
CA MET A 58 4.54 -2.65 -1.14
C MET A 58 4.75 -1.15 -1.06
N GLY A 59 5.00 -0.62 0.13
CA GLY A 59 5.25 0.80 0.35
C GLY A 59 6.47 1.32 -0.42
N ILE A 60 7.57 0.60 -0.39
CA ILE A 60 8.79 0.93 -1.13
C ILE A 60 8.51 1.02 -2.64
N ARG A 61 7.79 0.05 -3.20
CA ARG A 61 7.44 0.04 -4.62
C ARG A 61 6.51 1.18 -5.02
N ALA A 62 5.53 1.47 -4.17
CA ALA A 62 4.63 2.61 -4.40
C ALA A 62 5.39 3.94 -4.41
N VAL A 63 6.32 4.13 -3.46
CA VAL A 63 7.14 5.35 -3.40
C VAL A 63 8.10 5.42 -4.58
N LYS A 64 8.75 4.33 -4.98
CA LYS A 64 9.61 4.31 -6.16
C LYS A 64 8.85 4.70 -7.43
N GLN A 65 7.66 4.16 -7.63
CA GLN A 65 6.80 4.55 -8.75
C GLN A 65 6.45 6.05 -8.70
N LEU A 66 6.12 6.56 -7.52
CA LEU A 66 5.82 7.97 -7.32
C LEU A 66 7.01 8.87 -7.71
N LEU A 67 8.21 8.53 -7.25
CA LEU A 67 9.43 9.28 -7.55
C LEU A 67 9.76 9.25 -9.04
N GLU A 68 9.62 8.09 -9.68
CA GLU A 68 9.82 7.95 -11.13
C GLU A 68 8.83 8.81 -11.93
N LYS A 69 7.57 8.83 -11.52
CA LYS A 69 6.52 9.63 -12.20
C LYS A 69 6.70 11.13 -12.03
N THR A 70 7.07 11.55 -10.84
CA THR A 70 7.15 12.98 -10.50
C THR A 70 8.51 13.59 -10.74
N GLN A 71 9.56 12.76 -10.86
CA GLN A 71 10.97 13.19 -10.94
C GLN A 71 11.42 14.02 -9.74
N VAL A 72 10.72 13.88 -8.61
CA VAL A 72 11.11 14.54 -7.35
C VAL A 72 12.38 13.85 -6.81
N ASN A 73 13.34 14.66 -6.42
CA ASN A 73 14.54 14.15 -5.76
C ASN A 73 14.19 13.68 -4.35
N PRO A 74 14.48 12.42 -3.99
CA PRO A 74 14.22 11.90 -2.63
C PRO A 74 14.82 12.76 -1.51
N GLU A 75 15.94 13.41 -1.75
CA GLU A 75 16.60 14.28 -0.76
C GLU A 75 15.82 15.56 -0.44
N GLU A 76 14.84 15.93 -1.27
CA GLU A 76 13.96 17.07 -1.03
C GLU A 76 12.79 16.74 -0.09
N ILE A 77 12.62 15.46 0.25
CA ILE A 77 11.52 14.99 1.10
C ILE A 77 11.91 15.19 2.57
N GLU A 78 11.20 16.06 3.25
CA GLU A 78 11.44 16.40 4.64
C GLU A 78 10.72 15.48 5.63
N VAL A 79 9.54 14.96 5.25
CA VAL A 79 8.70 14.15 6.14
C VAL A 79 8.09 12.98 5.38
N ILE A 80 8.11 11.80 6.00
CA ILE A 80 7.41 10.61 5.53
C ILE A 80 6.42 10.19 6.61
N LEU A 81 5.15 10.13 6.25
CA LEU A 81 4.08 9.62 7.11
C LEU A 81 3.60 8.29 6.57
N SER A 82 3.65 7.25 7.38
CA SER A 82 3.09 5.94 7.04
C SER A 82 1.96 5.57 7.98
N ALA A 83 0.82 5.20 7.42
CA ALA A 83 -0.35 4.74 8.15
C ALA A 83 -0.62 3.28 7.82
N THR A 84 -0.46 2.40 8.77
CA THR A 84 -0.73 0.97 8.61
C THR A 84 -1.04 0.32 9.95
N THR A 85 -1.90 -0.70 9.92
CA THR A 85 -2.14 -1.58 11.07
C THR A 85 -1.34 -2.88 11.00
N THR A 86 -0.62 -3.09 9.88
CA THR A 86 0.13 -4.32 9.58
C THR A 86 1.59 -4.02 9.26
N ALA A 87 2.22 -3.18 10.05
CA ALA A 87 3.65 -2.88 9.89
C ALA A 87 4.50 -4.15 10.02
N ASP A 88 5.60 -4.21 9.27
CA ASP A 88 6.54 -5.34 9.32
C ASP A 88 7.12 -5.51 10.73
N HIS A 89 7.43 -4.39 11.38
CA HIS A 89 8.02 -4.33 12.71
C HIS A 89 7.45 -3.14 13.49
N HIS A 90 7.49 -3.22 14.81
CA HIS A 90 7.24 -2.06 15.66
C HIS A 90 8.39 -1.05 15.57
N PHE A 91 9.60 -1.56 15.44
CA PHE A 91 10.81 -0.78 15.23
C PHE A 91 11.84 -1.62 14.44
N PRO A 92 12.47 -1.09 13.39
CA PRO A 92 12.29 0.24 12.81
C PRO A 92 10.87 0.46 12.24
N THR A 93 10.45 1.74 12.20
CA THR A 93 9.12 2.10 11.69
C THR A 93 9.03 1.91 10.18
N MET A 94 7.80 1.80 9.66
CA MET A 94 7.56 1.73 8.22
C MET A 94 8.17 2.91 7.47
N SER A 95 8.03 4.10 8.00
CA SER A 95 8.60 5.32 7.39
C SER A 95 10.11 5.24 7.28
N SER A 96 10.79 4.73 8.32
CA SER A 96 12.25 4.56 8.33
C SER A 96 12.71 3.51 7.31
N ILE A 97 11.98 2.40 7.21
CA ILE A 97 12.28 1.34 6.23
C ILE A 97 12.12 1.86 4.79
N ILE A 98 11.02 2.57 4.52
CA ILE A 98 10.76 3.17 3.21
C ILE A 98 11.84 4.21 2.87
N ALA A 99 12.18 5.09 3.80
CA ALA A 99 13.22 6.10 3.60
C ALA A 99 14.58 5.48 3.28
N TYR A 100 14.94 4.41 4.00
CA TYR A 100 16.21 3.71 3.77
C TYR A 100 16.32 3.11 2.37
N HIS A 101 15.23 2.59 1.82
CA HIS A 101 15.20 1.90 0.51
C HIS A 101 14.84 2.81 -0.67
N THR A 102 14.57 4.06 -0.43
CA THR A 102 14.21 5.05 -1.47
C THR A 102 15.13 6.26 -1.45
#